data_1cd0962d502307554bbc6c02e28f9a54
#
_entry.id   1cd0962d502307554bbc6c02e28f9a54
#
_cell.length_a   1.000
_cell.length_b   1.000
_cell.length_c   1.000
_cell.angle_alpha   90.00
_cell.angle_beta   90.00
_cell.angle_gamma   90.00
#
_symmetry.space_group_name_H-M   'P 1'
#
loop_
_entity.id
_entity.type
_entity.pdbx_description
1 polymer ?
#
loop_
_entity_poly.entity_id
_entity_poly.type
_entity_poly.pdbx_seq_one_letter_code
_entity_poly.pdbx_strand_id
1 'polypeptide(L)'
;MVQVNLKRKYENNSCTHGILTIPAYNFKCLTLELCDGDNKVYKQDCRISEGMYPLVQGYAQGWPMFPVLKKKPKGFARKPGFNLSADCYMELPAGDIALGTEKLDNFSIRQSDELATAFKDIFQDVFFRKEIAVLCVYKSNNYVTEDVGFFQTLEKMYDFINDDDYKDELENDQLDG
;
A
#
# COMPACT_ATOMS: atom_id res chain seq x y z
N MET A 1 2.70 16.78 -1.65
CA MET A 1 2.11 15.50 -1.20
C MET A 1 1.69 14.69 -2.40
N VAL A 2 2.00 13.41 -2.43
CA VAL A 2 1.66 12.49 -3.52
C VAL A 2 0.57 11.52 -3.07
N GLN A 3 -0.55 11.51 -3.78
CA GLN A 3 -1.66 10.61 -3.54
C GLN A 3 -1.51 9.34 -4.37
N VAL A 4 -1.61 8.19 -3.70
CA VAL A 4 -1.63 6.85 -4.30
C VAL A 4 -3.01 6.25 -4.06
N ASN A 5 -3.78 6.03 -5.11
CA ASN A 5 -5.15 5.53 -5.01
C ASN A 5 -5.21 4.05 -5.32
N LEU A 6 -5.68 3.23 -4.40
CA LEU A 6 -6.01 1.83 -4.61
C LEU A 6 -7.53 1.65 -4.62
N LYS A 7 -8.08 1.47 -5.80
CA LYS A 7 -9.51 1.19 -6.00
C LYS A 7 -9.74 -0.30 -6.17
N ARG A 8 -10.31 -0.96 -5.17
CA ARG A 8 -10.71 -2.37 -5.22
C ARG A 8 -11.90 -2.58 -6.14
N LYS A 9 -11.80 -3.53 -7.04
CA LYS A 9 -12.79 -3.77 -8.12
C LYS A 9 -13.50 -5.09 -8.02
N TYR A 10 -12.79 -6.14 -7.70
CA TYR A 10 -13.28 -7.50 -7.66
C TYR A 10 -12.68 -8.24 -6.47
N GLU A 11 -13.51 -9.02 -5.80
CA GLU A 11 -13.13 -9.80 -4.63
C GLU A 11 -13.74 -11.19 -4.73
N ASN A 12 -12.99 -12.20 -4.34
CA ASN A 12 -13.44 -13.55 -4.11
C ASN A 12 -12.97 -14.04 -2.73
N ASN A 13 -13.22 -15.31 -2.40
CA ASN A 13 -12.86 -15.88 -1.10
C ASN A 13 -11.34 -15.99 -0.84
N SER A 14 -10.51 -15.77 -1.85
CA SER A 14 -9.05 -15.92 -1.76
C SER A 14 -8.30 -14.61 -1.92
N CYS A 15 -8.73 -13.74 -2.83
CA CYS A 15 -8.01 -12.53 -3.16
C CYS A 15 -8.92 -11.38 -3.63
N THR A 16 -8.33 -10.20 -3.69
CA THR A 16 -8.94 -8.97 -4.15
C THR A 16 -8.11 -8.39 -5.29
N HIS A 17 -8.76 -8.10 -6.43
CA HIS A 17 -8.16 -7.35 -7.52
C HIS A 17 -8.56 -5.88 -7.46
N GLY A 18 -7.64 -5.01 -7.80
CA GLY A 18 -7.85 -3.57 -7.84
C GLY A 18 -7.09 -2.88 -8.96
N ILE A 19 -7.18 -1.56 -8.92
CA ILE A 19 -6.41 -0.65 -9.78
C ILE A 19 -5.72 0.35 -8.87
N LEU A 20 -4.42 0.47 -9.00
CA LEU A 20 -3.64 1.50 -8.36
C LEU A 20 -3.35 2.61 -9.36
N THR A 21 -3.49 3.87 -8.91
CA THR A 21 -3.14 5.05 -9.68
C THR A 21 -2.33 6.04 -8.86
N ILE A 22 -1.38 6.70 -9.50
CA ILE A 22 -0.63 7.84 -8.93
C ILE A 22 -0.80 9.00 -9.93
N PRO A 23 -1.85 9.85 -9.77
CA PRO A 23 -2.21 10.85 -10.78
C PRO A 23 -1.08 11.83 -11.09
N ALA A 24 -0.31 12.25 -10.09
CA ALA A 24 0.82 13.18 -10.25
C ALA A 24 1.91 12.67 -11.21
N TYR A 25 1.97 11.36 -11.44
CA TYR A 25 2.95 10.70 -12.32
C TYR A 25 2.30 10.02 -13.52
N ASN A 26 1.01 10.20 -13.72
CA ASN A 26 0.24 9.49 -14.76
C ASN A 26 0.46 7.95 -14.71
N PHE A 27 0.68 7.41 -13.51
CA PHE A 27 0.94 6.00 -13.31
C PHE A 27 -0.35 5.23 -13.01
N LYS A 28 -0.48 4.05 -13.60
CA LYS A 28 -1.61 3.15 -13.37
C LYS A 28 -1.18 1.70 -13.54
N CYS A 29 -1.61 0.83 -12.64
CA CYS A 29 -1.40 -0.61 -12.74
C CYS A 29 -2.56 -1.40 -12.13
N LEU A 30 -2.57 -2.71 -12.34
CA LEU A 30 -3.43 -3.64 -11.62
C LEU A 30 -2.82 -3.99 -10.27
N THR A 31 -3.68 -4.41 -9.33
CA THR A 31 -3.25 -4.90 -8.03
C THR A 31 -3.87 -6.24 -7.69
N LEU A 32 -3.14 -7.01 -6.88
CA LEU A 32 -3.62 -8.22 -6.24
C LEU A 32 -3.31 -8.12 -4.74
N GLU A 33 -4.31 -8.39 -3.92
CA GLU A 33 -4.23 -8.47 -2.47
C GLU A 33 -4.85 -9.78 -2.00
N LEU A 34 -4.57 -10.21 -0.78
CA LEU A 34 -5.34 -11.27 -0.13
C LEU A 34 -6.82 -10.86 0.04
N CYS A 35 -7.69 -11.78 0.37
CA CYS A 35 -9.11 -11.50 0.62
C CYS A 35 -9.32 -10.70 1.91
N ASP A 36 -10.56 -10.27 2.15
CA ASP A 36 -10.98 -9.65 3.40
C ASP A 36 -10.93 -10.68 4.54
N GLY A 37 -10.32 -10.27 5.66
CA GLY A 37 -10.15 -11.12 6.84
C GLY A 37 -11.36 -11.18 7.77
N ASP A 38 -12.47 -10.52 7.47
CA ASP A 38 -13.62 -10.44 8.37
C ASP A 38 -14.25 -11.81 8.70
N ASN A 39 -14.02 -12.81 7.84
CA ASN A 39 -14.47 -14.18 8.03
C ASN A 39 -13.35 -15.14 8.47
N LYS A 40 -12.13 -14.67 8.71
CA LYS A 40 -10.99 -15.53 9.11
C LYS A 40 -10.69 -15.39 10.58
N VAL A 41 -10.45 -16.52 11.23
CA VAL A 41 -10.05 -16.63 12.64
C VAL A 41 -8.70 -15.94 12.90
N TYR A 42 -7.88 -15.78 11.85
CA TYR A 42 -6.57 -15.14 11.90
C TYR A 42 -6.48 -14.02 10.87
N LYS A 43 -6.37 -12.75 11.33
CA LYS A 43 -6.09 -11.57 10.46
C LYS A 43 -4.70 -11.64 9.80
N GLN A 44 -3.91 -12.65 10.09
CA GLN A 44 -2.57 -12.85 9.53
C GLN A 44 -2.55 -13.18 8.02
N ASP A 45 -3.72 -13.52 7.45
CA ASP A 45 -3.85 -13.93 6.05
C ASP A 45 -4.82 -13.03 5.28
N CYS A 46 -4.86 -11.74 5.58
CA CYS A 46 -5.80 -10.82 4.94
C CYS A 46 -5.12 -9.55 4.40
N ARG A 47 -5.87 -8.81 3.59
CA ARG A 47 -5.49 -7.47 3.11
C ARG A 47 -5.64 -6.42 4.21
N ILE A 48 -5.03 -5.24 4.00
CA ILE A 48 -5.28 -4.07 4.85
C ILE A 48 -6.73 -3.59 4.71
N SER A 49 -7.25 -2.91 5.73
CA SER A 49 -8.59 -2.30 5.70
C SER A 49 -8.68 -1.17 4.69
N GLU A 50 -9.89 -0.71 4.36
CA GLU A 50 -10.08 0.55 3.67
C GLU A 50 -9.64 1.71 4.56
N GLY A 51 -9.10 2.76 3.96
CA GLY A 51 -8.61 3.91 4.71
C GLY A 51 -7.45 4.64 4.04
N MET A 52 -6.81 5.52 4.79
CA MET A 52 -5.66 6.30 4.36
C MET A 52 -4.43 5.90 5.17
N TYR A 53 -3.33 5.67 4.47
CA TYR A 53 -2.09 5.17 5.05
C TYR A 53 -0.92 6.02 4.59
N PRO A 54 -0.25 6.75 5.48
CA PRO A 54 1.02 7.38 5.16
C PRO A 54 2.04 6.32 4.72
N LEU A 55 2.77 6.63 3.66
CA LEU A 55 3.83 5.79 3.13
C LEU A 55 5.19 6.35 3.55
N VAL A 56 6.10 5.46 3.86
CA VAL A 56 7.50 5.78 4.15
C VAL A 56 8.42 4.93 3.31
N GLN A 57 9.65 5.37 3.18
CA GLN A 57 10.70 4.56 2.56
C GLN A 57 10.94 3.30 3.40
N GLY A 58 10.91 2.16 2.74
CA GLY A 58 11.20 0.87 3.34
C GLY A 58 12.27 0.12 2.56
N TYR A 59 12.73 -0.99 3.14
CA TYR A 59 13.64 -1.93 2.50
C TYR A 59 12.89 -3.22 2.22
N ALA A 60 12.82 -3.63 0.96
CA ALA A 60 12.30 -4.93 0.57
C ALA A 60 13.26 -5.54 -0.45
N GLN A 61 13.72 -6.77 -0.17
CA GLN A 61 14.59 -7.54 -1.08
C GLN A 61 15.82 -6.77 -1.61
N GLY A 62 16.47 -5.94 -0.76
CA GLY A 62 17.60 -5.12 -1.14
C GLY A 62 17.26 -3.84 -1.92
N TRP A 63 16.01 -3.45 -2.00
CA TRP A 63 15.54 -2.26 -2.69
C TRP A 63 15.25 -1.13 -1.69
N PRO A 64 16.14 -0.13 -1.56
CA PRO A 64 16.07 0.89 -0.49
C PRO A 64 14.97 1.94 -0.68
N MET A 65 14.29 1.95 -1.83
CA MET A 65 13.25 2.95 -2.17
C MET A 65 11.86 2.33 -2.30
N PHE A 66 11.62 1.23 -1.61
CA PHE A 66 10.32 0.56 -1.63
C PHE A 66 9.35 1.22 -0.63
N PRO A 67 8.15 1.67 -1.06
CA PRO A 67 7.20 2.26 -0.14
C PRO A 67 6.52 1.19 0.73
N VAL A 68 6.47 1.46 2.03
CA VAL A 68 5.75 0.65 3.02
C VAL A 68 4.84 1.55 3.86
N LEU A 69 3.88 0.96 4.55
CA LEU A 69 3.03 1.72 5.48
C LEU A 69 3.88 2.29 6.63
N LYS A 70 3.63 3.55 7.00
CA LYS A 70 4.33 4.20 8.11
C LYS A 70 4.11 3.46 9.43
N LYS A 71 2.87 3.03 9.71
CA LYS A 71 2.52 2.23 10.91
C LYS A 71 2.10 0.82 10.52
N LYS A 72 2.47 -0.14 11.37
CA LYS A 72 2.00 -1.52 11.28
C LYS A 72 0.54 -1.59 11.74
N PRO A 73 -0.41 -2.00 10.89
CA PRO A 73 -1.79 -2.18 11.31
C PRO A 73 -1.90 -3.28 12.36
N LYS A 74 -2.87 -3.14 13.28
CA LYS A 74 -3.12 -4.14 14.34
C LYS A 74 -3.44 -5.51 13.72
N GLY A 75 -2.77 -6.55 14.19
CA GLY A 75 -2.96 -7.93 13.72
C GLY A 75 -2.02 -8.37 12.60
N PHE A 76 -1.15 -7.50 12.09
CA PHE A 76 -0.13 -7.86 11.10
C PHE A 76 1.21 -8.13 11.78
N ALA A 77 1.98 -9.09 11.24
CA ALA A 77 3.29 -9.44 11.79
C ALA A 77 4.35 -8.36 11.48
N ARG A 78 4.23 -7.69 10.33
CA ARG A 78 5.15 -6.65 9.83
C ARG A 78 4.38 -5.48 9.21
N LYS A 79 5.09 -4.42 8.86
CA LYS A 79 4.51 -3.30 8.09
C LYS A 79 4.19 -3.79 6.67
N PRO A 80 2.93 -3.75 6.23
CA PRO A 80 2.58 -4.04 4.84
C PRO A 80 3.19 -3.04 3.87
N GLY A 81 3.42 -3.50 2.65
CA GLY A 81 3.95 -2.68 1.57
C GLY A 81 3.52 -3.17 0.20
N PHE A 82 4.19 -2.66 -0.83
CA PHE A 82 3.96 -3.11 -2.19
C PHE A 82 4.87 -4.28 -2.52
N ASN A 83 4.34 -5.29 -3.19
CA ASN A 83 5.09 -6.47 -3.61
C ASN A 83 5.27 -6.44 -5.13
N LEU A 84 6.52 -6.52 -5.58
CA LEU A 84 6.89 -6.46 -6.99
C LEU A 84 7.40 -7.82 -7.52
N SER A 85 7.18 -8.89 -6.76
CA SER A 85 7.67 -10.24 -7.13
C SER A 85 6.60 -11.34 -7.03
N ALA A 86 5.50 -11.10 -6.29
CA ALA A 86 4.41 -12.07 -6.21
C ALA A 86 3.44 -11.89 -7.37
N ASP A 87 3.24 -12.90 -8.17
CA ASP A 87 2.27 -12.92 -9.26
C ASP A 87 0.97 -13.67 -8.91
N CYS A 88 0.97 -14.41 -7.80
CA CYS A 88 -0.14 -15.20 -7.29
C CYS A 88 -0.46 -14.83 -5.83
N TYR A 89 -1.75 -14.87 -5.44
CA TYR A 89 -2.17 -14.54 -4.08
C TYR A 89 -1.53 -15.43 -3.00
N MET A 90 -1.18 -16.67 -3.31
CA MET A 90 -0.53 -17.61 -2.36
C MET A 90 0.88 -17.18 -1.96
N GLU A 91 1.54 -16.36 -2.76
CA GLU A 91 2.88 -15.85 -2.50
C GLU A 91 2.85 -14.50 -1.75
N LEU A 92 1.65 -13.90 -1.62
CA LEU A 92 1.50 -12.60 -0.99
C LEU A 92 1.56 -12.72 0.54
N PRO A 93 2.48 -12.02 1.19
CA PRO A 93 2.40 -11.82 2.62
C PRO A 93 1.16 -11.01 3.00
N ALA A 94 0.64 -11.24 4.21
CA ALA A 94 -0.53 -10.54 4.74
C ALA A 94 -0.36 -9.02 4.67
N GLY A 95 -1.36 -8.36 4.09
CA GLY A 95 -1.43 -6.91 3.90
C GLY A 95 -0.65 -6.35 2.73
N ASP A 96 0.21 -7.14 2.07
CA ASP A 96 0.92 -6.67 0.88
C ASP A 96 0.00 -6.50 -0.31
N ILE A 97 0.40 -5.58 -1.19
CA ILE A 97 -0.28 -5.24 -2.44
C ILE A 97 0.67 -5.58 -3.59
N ALA A 98 0.39 -6.66 -4.32
CA ALA A 98 1.13 -6.95 -5.54
C ALA A 98 0.72 -6.03 -6.68
N LEU A 99 1.68 -5.64 -7.52
CA LEU A 99 1.47 -4.79 -8.69
C LEU A 99 1.69 -5.59 -9.97
N GLY A 100 0.82 -5.39 -10.96
CA GLY A 100 0.91 -6.09 -12.24
C GLY A 100 0.34 -5.30 -13.41
N THR A 101 0.64 -5.76 -14.62
CA THR A 101 0.22 -5.14 -15.89
C THR A 101 -1.05 -5.76 -16.45
N GLU A 102 -1.30 -7.04 -16.14
CA GLU A 102 -2.39 -7.81 -16.71
C GLU A 102 -2.95 -8.78 -15.67
N LYS A 103 -4.27 -8.98 -15.69
CA LYS A 103 -4.93 -10.05 -14.94
C LYS A 103 -4.83 -11.34 -15.74
N LEU A 104 -4.15 -12.37 -15.21
CA LEU A 104 -4.01 -13.66 -15.86
C LEU A 104 -5.24 -14.53 -15.63
N ASP A 105 -5.72 -14.56 -14.38
CA ASP A 105 -6.92 -15.27 -13.96
C ASP A 105 -7.55 -14.64 -12.71
N ASN A 106 -8.40 -15.36 -11.98
CA ASN A 106 -9.05 -14.85 -10.76
C ASN A 106 -8.11 -14.81 -9.54
N PHE A 107 -6.90 -15.34 -9.62
CA PHE A 107 -5.98 -15.56 -8.52
C PHE A 107 -4.58 -15.00 -8.76
N SER A 108 -4.31 -14.52 -9.99
CA SER A 108 -2.97 -14.10 -10.38
C SER A 108 -2.99 -12.87 -11.32
N ILE A 109 -1.84 -12.18 -11.33
CA ILE A 109 -1.54 -11.04 -12.21
C ILE A 109 -0.18 -11.24 -12.86
N ARG A 110 0.04 -10.61 -14.02
CA ARG A 110 1.35 -10.59 -14.66
C ARG A 110 2.21 -9.50 -14.08
N GLN A 111 3.36 -9.87 -13.56
CA GLN A 111 4.42 -8.96 -13.16
C GLN A 111 5.18 -8.45 -14.40
N SER A 112 5.86 -7.31 -14.27
CA SER A 112 6.70 -6.73 -15.30
C SER A 112 7.84 -5.93 -14.66
N ASP A 113 9.04 -6.14 -15.15
CA ASP A 113 10.23 -5.41 -14.70
C ASP A 113 10.12 -3.90 -15.00
N GLU A 114 9.50 -3.56 -16.14
CA GLU A 114 9.26 -2.17 -16.53
C GLU A 114 8.29 -1.49 -15.54
N LEU A 115 7.22 -2.19 -15.14
CA LEU A 115 6.28 -1.68 -14.15
C LEU A 115 6.97 -1.48 -12.80
N ALA A 116 7.73 -2.47 -12.36
CA ALA A 116 8.47 -2.44 -11.10
C ALA A 116 9.48 -1.29 -11.08
N THR A 117 10.20 -1.09 -12.18
CA THR A 117 11.16 0.01 -12.35
C THR A 117 10.46 1.36 -12.31
N ALA A 118 9.39 1.55 -13.09
CA ALA A 118 8.63 2.80 -13.12
C ALA A 118 8.05 3.16 -11.75
N PHE A 119 7.50 2.17 -11.02
CA PHE A 119 6.99 2.38 -9.67
C PHE A 119 8.09 2.78 -8.68
N LYS A 120 9.23 2.12 -8.75
CA LYS A 120 10.41 2.43 -7.92
C LYS A 120 10.93 3.84 -8.20
N ASP A 121 11.06 4.23 -9.46
CA ASP A 121 11.56 5.55 -9.87
C ASP A 121 10.66 6.68 -9.36
N ILE A 122 9.33 6.48 -9.39
CA ILE A 122 8.37 7.42 -8.80
C ILE A 122 8.67 7.62 -7.31
N PHE A 123 8.80 6.55 -6.53
CA PHE A 123 9.01 6.67 -5.09
C PHE A 123 10.42 7.14 -4.74
N GLN A 124 11.42 6.85 -5.58
CA GLN A 124 12.74 7.46 -5.47
C GLN A 124 12.67 8.98 -5.59
N ASP A 125 11.91 9.51 -6.56
CA ASP A 125 11.69 10.94 -6.73
C ASP A 125 10.92 11.55 -5.54
N VAL A 126 9.83 10.89 -5.09
CA VAL A 126 9.03 11.33 -3.94
C VAL A 126 9.86 11.44 -2.67
N PHE A 127 10.64 10.41 -2.35
CA PHE A 127 11.47 10.39 -1.14
C PHE A 127 12.68 11.32 -1.25
N PHE A 128 13.27 11.46 -2.43
CA PHE A 128 14.34 12.43 -2.67
C PHE A 128 13.88 13.87 -2.44
N ARG A 129 12.66 14.20 -2.87
CA ARG A 129 12.03 15.52 -2.63
C ARG A 129 11.50 15.68 -1.21
N LYS A 130 11.60 14.66 -0.37
CA LYS A 130 11.02 14.63 0.98
C LYS A 130 9.51 14.92 0.96
N GLU A 131 8.82 14.50 -0.08
CA GLU A 131 7.38 14.62 -0.17
C GLU A 131 6.68 13.53 0.63
N ILE A 132 5.53 13.89 1.22
CA ILE A 132 4.65 12.93 1.88
C ILE A 132 3.87 12.18 0.82
N ALA A 133 3.89 10.86 0.88
CA ALA A 133 3.05 9.99 0.08
C ALA A 133 1.97 9.34 0.94
N VAL A 134 0.74 9.25 0.39
CA VAL A 134 -0.41 8.68 1.10
C VAL A 134 -1.12 7.69 0.20
N LEU A 135 -1.29 6.46 0.71
CA LEU A 135 -2.10 5.43 0.08
C LEU A 135 -3.55 5.57 0.54
N CYS A 136 -4.46 5.78 -0.41
CA CYS A 136 -5.91 5.81 -0.20
C CYS A 136 -6.53 4.52 -0.71
N VAL A 137 -7.09 3.69 0.17
CA VAL A 137 -7.69 2.39 -0.17
C VAL A 137 -9.20 2.46 -0.04
N TYR A 138 -9.93 2.11 -1.11
CA TYR A 138 -11.40 2.16 -1.14
C TYR A 138 -12.01 1.13 -2.10
N LYS A 139 -13.29 0.77 -1.85
CA LYS A 139 -14.08 -0.06 -2.78
C LYS A 139 -14.73 0.79 -3.88
N SER A 140 -15.03 0.17 -5.00
CA SER A 140 -15.54 0.82 -6.22
C SER A 140 -16.82 1.65 -6.02
N ASN A 141 -17.63 1.31 -5.02
CA ASN A 141 -18.93 1.96 -4.76
C ASN A 141 -18.85 3.13 -3.75
N ASN A 142 -17.73 3.30 -3.08
CA ASN A 142 -17.52 4.38 -2.14
C ASN A 142 -16.68 5.46 -2.84
N TYR A 143 -17.35 6.38 -3.54
CA TYR A 143 -16.73 7.65 -3.89
C TYR A 143 -16.48 8.40 -2.58
N VAL A 144 -15.25 8.50 -2.16
CA VAL A 144 -14.84 9.62 -1.31
C VAL A 144 -14.93 10.84 -2.23
N THR A 145 -16.02 11.59 -2.09
CA THR A 145 -16.17 12.87 -2.80
C THR A 145 -14.99 13.75 -2.44
N GLU A 146 -14.31 14.23 -3.45
CA GLU A 146 -12.99 14.88 -3.35
C GLU A 146 -12.95 16.16 -2.50
N ASP A 147 -14.08 16.72 -2.02
CA ASP A 147 -14.11 18.14 -1.72
C ASP A 147 -14.19 18.59 -0.25
N VAL A 148 -14.54 17.76 0.72
CA VAL A 148 -14.63 18.25 2.12
C VAL A 148 -13.99 17.30 3.13
N GLY A 149 -14.17 15.99 2.99
CA GLY A 149 -13.57 15.00 3.88
C GLY A 149 -12.04 14.87 3.72
N PHE A 150 -11.52 15.21 2.54
CA PHE A 150 -10.10 15.12 2.22
C PHE A 150 -9.25 16.14 3.01
N PHE A 151 -9.67 17.40 3.08
CA PHE A 151 -8.92 18.43 3.83
C PHE A 151 -8.95 18.22 5.33
N GLN A 152 -10.10 17.82 5.90
CA GLN A 152 -10.19 17.47 7.33
C GLN A 152 -9.37 16.23 7.69
N THR A 153 -9.26 15.28 6.75
CA THR A 153 -8.42 14.10 6.91
C THR A 153 -6.95 14.44 6.74
N LEU A 154 -6.60 15.42 5.91
CA LEU A 154 -5.24 15.93 5.77
C LEU A 154 -4.75 16.63 7.04
N GLU A 155 -5.56 17.49 7.67
CA GLU A 155 -5.22 18.12 8.95
C GLU A 155 -4.95 17.05 10.02
N LYS A 156 -5.85 16.08 10.18
CA LYS A 156 -5.67 14.95 11.10
C LYS A 156 -4.44 14.11 10.77
N MET A 157 -4.07 13.99 9.48
CA MET A 157 -2.86 13.29 9.07
C MET A 157 -1.60 14.11 9.31
N TYR A 158 -1.63 15.44 9.20
CA TYR A 158 -0.53 16.30 9.58
C TYR A 158 -0.23 16.20 11.08
N ASP A 159 -1.27 16.22 11.91
CA ASP A 159 -1.16 16.02 13.35
C ASP A 159 -0.56 14.63 13.67
N PHE A 160 -1.04 13.61 12.99
CA PHE A 160 -0.57 12.23 13.13
C PHE A 160 0.88 12.00 12.64
N ILE A 161 1.33 12.71 11.60
CA ILE A 161 2.69 12.61 11.05
C ILE A 161 3.68 13.32 11.95
N ASN A 162 3.25 14.38 12.64
CA ASN A 162 4.06 15.22 13.52
C ASN A 162 3.96 14.84 15.00
N ASP A 163 3.20 13.80 15.36
CA ASP A 163 3.11 13.29 16.72
C ASP A 163 4.47 12.74 17.16
N ASP A 164 5.06 13.37 18.17
CA ASP A 164 6.44 13.09 18.65
C ASP A 164 6.61 11.70 19.27
N ASP A 165 5.52 11.04 19.68
CA ASP A 165 5.53 9.64 20.16
C ASP A 165 6.06 8.64 19.12
N TYR A 166 6.23 9.09 17.87
CA TYR A 166 6.71 8.24 16.77
C TYR A 166 8.24 8.18 16.66
N LYS A 167 8.97 9.11 17.24
CA LYS A 167 10.44 9.11 17.18
C LYS A 167 11.04 7.95 17.97
N ASP A 168 10.40 7.58 19.08
CA ASP A 168 10.86 6.53 19.98
C ASP A 168 10.70 5.12 19.41
N GLU A 169 9.72 4.89 18.49
CA GLU A 169 9.56 3.59 17.83
C GLU A 169 10.60 3.33 16.74
N LEU A 170 11.11 4.37 16.08
CA LEU A 170 12.13 4.23 15.03
C LEU A 170 13.52 3.87 15.59
N GLU A 171 13.84 4.31 16.81
CA GLU A 171 15.10 3.97 17.46
C GLU A 171 15.11 2.52 18.00
N ASN A 172 13.95 2.00 18.41
CA ASN A 172 13.85 0.63 18.91
C ASN A 172 13.88 -0.44 17.81
N ASP A 173 13.35 -0.17 16.62
CA ASP A 173 13.39 -1.10 15.48
C ASP A 173 14.83 -1.25 14.88
N GLN A 174 15.77 -0.35 15.22
CA GLN A 174 17.18 -0.44 14.80
C GLN A 174 18.06 -1.26 15.75
N LEU A 175 17.59 -1.59 16.94
CA LEU A 175 18.38 -2.30 17.96
C LEU A 175 18.16 -3.82 17.94
N ASP A 176 17.16 -4.34 17.21
CA ASP A 176 16.85 -5.78 17.11
C ASP A 176 17.20 -6.39 15.74
N GLY A 177 18.13 -5.78 14.99
CA GLY A 177 18.62 -6.25 13.68
C GLY A 177 20.01 -6.87 13.74
#